data_6bec256ee554b2af3e05f160ed17c134
#
_entry.id   6bec256ee554b2af3e05f160ed17c134
#
_cell.length_a   1.000
_cell.length_b   1.000
_cell.length_c   1.000
_cell.angle_alpha   90.00
_cell.angle_beta   90.00
_cell.angle_gamma   90.00
#
_symmetry.space_group_name_H-M   'P 1'
#
loop_
_entity.id
_entity.type
_entity.pdbx_description
1 polymer ?
#
loop_
_entity_poly.entity_id
_entity_poly.type
_entity_poly.pdbx_seq_one_letter_code
_entity_poly.pdbx_strand_id
1 'polypeptide(L)'
;MKSRKLIALLLAAVMLIGTMTGCNQSTTTQAEVQNETENTTEENTETGVKKVKNLVIGTTTPNTTFNLYSQTDIFGRINYVGFVRGNWVYEAEDGSLQPYFFTSFDISDDGCVLDFTWPTTAVWGDGQPVTWDDIAFTIKFLAETAKSSYFLNLVSVEETGEGKGRITFSQPDVYGWLSGSAMMQGVLPKHIWEKFEGSDEYKNYTGEDAAIGCGPYKLVSKDVDAQVSYYEAIPENNYHGDITVESVTIKTYADATAVMAALNAGEIDCYYAYSSPIDYTLMDMISDPAVDKGESVYSGCNQMTFGMTRKAGSDYNFRLAVTKAMDWALLSKTIGGDDAVIPCAGIIPPSCNGYVEGLPQFAQDVEEAKKILDDAGYLDVNADGFREFPDGSEMKILVVPQYSKDMNLRNRIAEVIVDNLASVGVNAYVDQSIIVNSEVWESNIKEGNYDIAIGYTTAG
;
A
#
# COMPACT_ATOMS: atom_id res chain seq x y z
N MET A 1 -15.94 -26.78 45.02
CA MET A 1 -15.20 -27.51 43.98
C MET A 1 -15.85 -28.82 43.56
N LYS A 2 -17.19 -28.93 43.47
CA LYS A 2 -17.88 -30.17 43.03
C LYS A 2 -18.95 -29.96 41.95
N SER A 3 -19.10 -28.78 41.39
CA SER A 3 -20.13 -28.50 40.37
C SER A 3 -19.62 -28.27 38.93
N ARG A 4 -18.31 -28.26 38.73
CA ARG A 4 -17.72 -28.04 37.35
C ARG A 4 -17.37 -29.32 36.58
N LYS A 5 -17.48 -30.50 37.23
CA LYS A 5 -17.22 -31.80 36.56
C LYS A 5 -18.47 -32.47 35.98
N LEU A 6 -19.68 -31.98 36.27
CA LEU A 6 -20.93 -32.58 35.77
C LEU A 6 -21.38 -32.00 34.41
N ILE A 7 -20.91 -30.83 34.05
CA ILE A 7 -21.30 -30.18 32.75
C ILE A 7 -20.46 -30.70 31.57
N ALA A 8 -19.25 -31.17 31.82
CA ALA A 8 -18.37 -31.72 30.78
C ALA A 8 -18.78 -33.15 30.32
N LEU A 9 -19.58 -33.88 31.12
CA LEU A 9 -20.02 -35.24 30.75
C LEU A 9 -21.36 -35.27 30.00
N LEU A 10 -22.14 -34.20 30.00
CA LEU A 10 -23.41 -34.10 29.27
C LEU A 10 -23.27 -33.63 27.82
N LEU A 11 -22.15 -33.02 27.44
CA LEU A 11 -21.86 -32.61 26.07
C LEU A 11 -21.21 -33.72 25.20
N ALA A 12 -20.67 -34.78 25.85
CA ALA A 12 -20.12 -35.95 25.15
C ALA A 12 -21.14 -37.03 24.77
N ALA A 13 -22.38 -36.97 25.35
CA ALA A 13 -23.42 -37.99 25.15
C ALA A 13 -24.43 -37.66 24.04
N VAL A 14 -24.35 -36.48 23.39
CA VAL A 14 -25.30 -36.06 22.32
C VAL A 14 -24.75 -36.32 20.89
N MET A 15 -23.50 -36.72 20.75
CA MET A 15 -22.89 -36.97 19.43
C MET A 15 -22.86 -38.44 18.96
N LEU A 16 -23.59 -39.34 19.59
CA LEU A 16 -23.51 -40.80 19.30
C LEU A 16 -24.83 -41.50 19.02
N ILE A 17 -25.93 -40.79 18.71
CA ILE A 17 -27.19 -41.42 18.26
C ILE A 17 -27.72 -40.67 17.03
N GLY A 18 -27.39 -41.16 15.86
CA GLY A 18 -27.92 -40.60 14.60
C GLY A 18 -27.45 -41.32 13.36
N THR A 19 -27.39 -42.65 13.39
CA THR A 19 -27.38 -43.43 12.15
C THR A 19 -28.44 -44.51 12.23
N MET A 20 -29.38 -44.47 11.33
CA MET A 20 -30.24 -45.50 10.71
C MET A 20 -31.72 -45.12 10.68
N THR A 21 -32.15 -44.82 9.51
CA THR A 21 -33.34 -45.29 8.74
C THR A 21 -33.82 -44.15 7.84
N GLY A 22 -33.72 -44.24 6.53
CA GLY A 22 -34.57 -44.96 5.63
C GLY A 22 -35.16 -44.03 4.59
N CYS A 23 -34.95 -44.34 3.32
CA CYS A 23 -35.46 -43.79 2.05
C CYS A 23 -36.81 -43.01 2.08
N ASN A 24 -36.89 -41.84 1.43
CA ASN A 24 -37.69 -41.73 0.22
C ASN A 24 -37.46 -40.40 -0.55
N GLN A 25 -37.62 -40.47 -1.87
CA GLN A 25 -37.35 -39.45 -2.89
C GLN A 25 -38.12 -38.16 -2.75
N SER A 26 -37.43 -37.01 -3.01
CA SER A 26 -37.96 -35.95 -3.89
C SER A 26 -36.82 -35.05 -4.36
N THR A 27 -36.71 -34.96 -5.67
CA THR A 27 -35.78 -34.12 -6.46
C THR A 27 -35.87 -32.66 -6.14
N THR A 28 -34.74 -32.07 -5.71
CA THR A 28 -34.46 -30.64 -5.95
C THR A 28 -32.96 -30.47 -6.13
N THR A 29 -32.58 -29.98 -7.27
CA THR A 29 -31.21 -29.77 -7.74
C THR A 29 -30.51 -28.72 -6.87
N GLN A 30 -29.63 -29.14 -5.98
CA GLN A 30 -28.61 -28.28 -5.40
C GLN A 30 -27.28 -28.65 -6.06
N ALA A 31 -26.64 -27.65 -6.64
CA ALA A 31 -25.29 -27.77 -7.16
C ALA A 31 -24.32 -27.98 -5.98
N GLU A 32 -23.79 -29.19 -5.85
CA GLU A 32 -22.64 -29.48 -5.00
C GLU A 32 -21.41 -28.80 -5.62
N VAL A 33 -20.87 -27.81 -4.90
CA VAL A 33 -19.51 -27.35 -5.13
C VAL A 33 -18.59 -28.44 -4.58
N GLN A 34 -18.15 -29.34 -5.44
CA GLN A 34 -17.06 -30.27 -5.13
C GLN A 34 -15.77 -29.45 -5.01
N ASN A 35 -15.20 -29.42 -3.83
CA ASN A 35 -13.80 -29.06 -3.62
C ASN A 35 -12.92 -30.18 -4.23
N GLU A 36 -12.69 -30.10 -5.50
CA GLU A 36 -11.61 -30.86 -6.14
C GLU A 36 -10.34 -29.99 -6.07
N THR A 37 -9.44 -30.41 -5.21
CA THR A 37 -8.02 -30.03 -5.29
C THR A 37 -7.47 -30.68 -6.57
N GLU A 38 -7.76 -30.08 -7.73
CA GLU A 38 -7.14 -30.50 -8.98
C GLU A 38 -5.72 -29.93 -9.05
N ASN A 39 -4.77 -30.84 -9.06
CA ASN A 39 -3.40 -30.62 -9.47
C ASN A 39 -3.34 -29.74 -10.72
N THR A 40 -2.65 -28.63 -10.61
CA THR A 40 -2.30 -27.76 -11.74
C THR A 40 -1.53 -28.57 -12.78
N THR A 41 -2.19 -28.88 -13.88
CA THR A 41 -1.53 -29.47 -15.04
C THR A 41 -0.78 -28.36 -15.78
N GLU A 42 0.53 -28.40 -15.71
CA GLU A 42 1.42 -27.49 -16.45
C GLU A 42 1.41 -27.83 -17.93
N GLU A 43 0.83 -27.02 -18.79
CA GLU A 43 0.98 -27.13 -20.25
C GLU A 43 2.20 -26.30 -20.67
N ASN A 44 3.24 -26.99 -21.14
CA ASN A 44 4.42 -26.35 -21.74
C ASN A 44 4.08 -25.87 -23.14
N THR A 45 4.20 -24.53 -23.37
CA THR A 45 4.13 -23.98 -24.73
C THR A 45 5.46 -24.18 -25.48
N GLU A 46 5.43 -24.09 -26.81
CA GLU A 46 6.63 -24.19 -27.69
C GLU A 46 7.71 -23.12 -27.36
N THR A 47 7.38 -22.06 -26.61
CA THR A 47 8.29 -21.00 -26.18
C THR A 47 8.98 -21.28 -24.83
N GLY A 48 8.66 -22.42 -24.17
CA GLY A 48 9.23 -22.76 -22.86
C GLY A 48 8.67 -21.92 -21.68
N VAL A 49 7.70 -21.05 -21.92
CA VAL A 49 7.06 -20.24 -20.87
C VAL A 49 5.97 -21.08 -20.19
N LYS A 50 6.05 -21.19 -18.89
CA LYS A 50 5.08 -21.92 -18.06
C LYS A 50 3.76 -21.17 -18.00
N LYS A 51 2.66 -21.82 -18.39
CA LYS A 51 1.30 -21.28 -18.19
C LYS A 51 0.74 -21.69 -16.85
N VAL A 52 0.11 -20.74 -16.18
CA VAL A 52 -0.56 -20.92 -14.88
C VAL A 52 -2.05 -20.71 -15.07
N LYS A 53 -2.85 -21.71 -14.71
CA LYS A 53 -4.30 -21.66 -14.86
C LYS A 53 -4.93 -20.65 -13.92
N ASN A 54 -4.49 -20.62 -12.66
CA ASN A 54 -4.96 -19.67 -11.67
C ASN A 54 -3.83 -19.32 -10.70
N LEU A 55 -3.59 -18.03 -10.48
CA LEU A 55 -2.67 -17.50 -9.47
C LEU A 55 -3.50 -17.04 -8.27
N VAL A 56 -3.22 -17.61 -7.10
CA VAL A 56 -3.91 -17.24 -5.85
C VAL A 56 -3.03 -16.30 -5.03
N ILE A 57 -3.47 -15.06 -4.87
CA ILE A 57 -2.76 -14.02 -4.14
C ILE A 57 -3.41 -13.82 -2.76
N GLY A 58 -2.62 -13.91 -1.69
CA GLY A 58 -3.02 -13.52 -0.34
C GLY A 58 -2.67 -12.06 -0.05
N THR A 59 -3.55 -11.35 0.64
CA THR A 59 -3.32 -9.97 1.09
C THR A 59 -4.01 -9.72 2.43
N THR A 60 -3.56 -8.71 3.17
CA THR A 60 -4.25 -8.23 4.38
C THR A 60 -5.11 -7.00 4.13
N THR A 61 -5.05 -6.44 2.92
CA THR A 61 -5.79 -5.24 2.56
C THR A 61 -7.07 -5.62 1.82
N PRO A 62 -8.26 -5.43 2.43
CA PRO A 62 -9.52 -5.78 1.79
C PRO A 62 -9.77 -4.88 0.59
N ASN A 63 -10.36 -5.43 -0.46
CA ASN A 63 -10.85 -4.66 -1.59
C ASN A 63 -12.35 -4.37 -1.38
N THR A 64 -12.67 -3.22 -0.81
CA THR A 64 -14.05 -2.84 -0.49
C THR A 64 -14.72 -2.05 -1.62
N THR A 65 -13.91 -1.38 -2.47
CA THR A 65 -14.38 -0.62 -3.63
C THR A 65 -13.46 -0.80 -4.82
N PHE A 66 -14.04 -0.74 -6.03
CA PHE A 66 -13.30 -0.67 -7.29
C PHE A 66 -13.22 0.75 -7.85
N ASN A 67 -13.78 1.72 -7.15
CA ASN A 67 -13.67 3.12 -7.51
C ASN A 67 -12.29 3.67 -7.10
N LEU A 68 -11.45 3.94 -8.08
CA LEU A 68 -10.11 4.48 -7.88
C LEU A 68 -10.10 5.84 -7.15
N TYR A 69 -11.17 6.61 -7.26
CA TYR A 69 -11.29 7.94 -6.66
C TYR A 69 -11.98 7.93 -5.29
N SER A 70 -12.39 6.76 -4.79
CA SER A 70 -13.00 6.67 -3.46
C SER A 70 -12.03 7.12 -2.38
N GLN A 71 -12.51 7.95 -1.46
CA GLN A 71 -11.76 8.41 -0.31
C GLN A 71 -11.85 7.44 0.87
N THR A 72 -12.77 6.47 0.82
CA THR A 72 -13.04 5.56 1.96
C THR A 72 -12.14 4.34 2.00
N ASP A 73 -11.48 3.99 0.90
CA ASP A 73 -10.61 2.82 0.81
C ASP A 73 -9.45 3.07 -0.15
N ILE A 74 -8.47 3.84 0.34
CA ILE A 74 -7.33 4.25 -0.48
C ILE A 74 -6.43 3.06 -0.82
N PHE A 75 -6.26 2.10 0.09
CA PHE A 75 -5.31 0.99 -0.08
C PHE A 75 -5.92 -0.23 -0.77
N GLY A 76 -7.18 -0.56 -0.49
CA GLY A 76 -7.84 -1.72 -1.08
C GLY A 76 -7.99 -1.64 -2.60
N ARG A 77 -8.27 -0.44 -3.12
CA ARG A 77 -8.41 -0.18 -4.54
C ARG A 77 -7.12 -0.42 -5.36
N ILE A 78 -5.96 -0.28 -4.73
CA ILE A 78 -4.67 -0.36 -5.41
C ILE A 78 -4.30 -1.82 -5.73
N ASN A 79 -4.81 -2.79 -4.97
CA ASN A 79 -4.53 -4.20 -5.19
C ASN A 79 -4.91 -4.70 -6.60
N TYR A 80 -5.86 -4.06 -7.28
CA TYR A 80 -6.29 -4.47 -8.62
C TYR A 80 -5.91 -3.48 -9.73
N VAL A 81 -5.47 -2.26 -9.38
CA VAL A 81 -5.24 -1.19 -10.37
C VAL A 81 -4.24 -1.59 -11.43
N GLY A 82 -3.10 -2.16 -11.03
CA GLY A 82 -2.03 -2.49 -11.97
C GLY A 82 -2.43 -3.46 -13.06
N PHE A 83 -3.23 -4.47 -12.76
CA PHE A 83 -3.59 -5.49 -13.75
C PHE A 83 -5.01 -5.36 -14.32
N VAL A 84 -5.92 -4.62 -13.68
CA VAL A 84 -7.28 -4.38 -14.21
C VAL A 84 -7.38 -3.07 -14.99
N ARG A 85 -6.81 -1.98 -14.47
CA ARG A 85 -6.88 -0.66 -15.11
C ARG A 85 -5.91 -0.49 -16.25
N GLY A 86 -4.69 -1.03 -16.11
CA GLY A 86 -3.58 -0.74 -17.00
C GLY A 86 -3.00 0.64 -16.73
N ASN A 87 -1.79 0.68 -16.23
CA ASN A 87 -1.07 1.94 -16.02
C ASN A 87 -0.70 2.58 -17.36
N TRP A 88 -0.45 3.89 -17.38
CA TRP A 88 0.06 4.56 -18.56
C TRP A 88 1.45 4.05 -18.95
N VAL A 89 2.32 4.01 -17.97
CA VAL A 89 3.70 3.53 -18.00
C VAL A 89 3.97 2.76 -16.71
N TYR A 90 5.13 2.14 -16.58
CA TYR A 90 5.60 1.62 -15.29
C TYR A 90 7.04 2.08 -15.03
N GLU A 91 7.45 2.10 -13.78
CA GLU A 91 8.80 2.41 -13.35
C GLU A 91 9.57 1.11 -13.17
N ALA A 92 10.74 1.00 -13.81
CA ALA A 92 11.64 -0.12 -13.66
C ALA A 92 12.48 0.01 -12.37
N GLU A 93 13.22 -1.04 -12.00
CA GLU A 93 14.06 -1.07 -10.80
C GLU A 93 15.14 0.02 -10.77
N ASP A 94 15.58 0.48 -11.94
CA ASP A 94 16.56 1.56 -12.10
C ASP A 94 15.93 2.98 -12.07
N GLY A 95 14.62 3.07 -11.79
CA GLY A 95 13.86 4.33 -11.80
C GLY A 95 13.52 4.86 -13.19
N SER A 96 13.81 4.11 -14.27
CA SER A 96 13.45 4.52 -15.63
C SER A 96 11.98 4.23 -15.94
N LEU A 97 11.30 5.16 -16.61
CA LEU A 97 9.94 4.95 -17.08
C LEU A 97 9.94 4.01 -18.29
N GLN A 98 9.10 3.00 -18.23
CA GLN A 98 8.94 1.98 -19.26
C GLN A 98 7.53 2.02 -19.84
N PRO A 99 7.35 1.70 -21.12
CA PRO A 99 6.06 1.58 -21.76
C PRO A 99 5.14 0.58 -21.02
N TYR A 100 3.83 0.92 -20.91
CA TYR A 100 2.78 0.00 -20.51
C TYR A 100 1.57 0.16 -21.43
N PHE A 101 0.50 0.89 -21.03
CA PHE A 101 -0.59 1.23 -21.96
C PHE A 101 -0.09 2.13 -23.10
N PHE A 102 0.79 3.08 -22.80
CA PHE A 102 1.58 3.70 -23.87
C PHE A 102 2.62 2.69 -24.34
N THR A 103 2.41 2.12 -25.52
CA THR A 103 3.30 1.12 -26.12
C THR A 103 4.65 1.70 -26.55
N SER A 104 4.72 3.00 -26.75
CA SER A 104 5.95 3.80 -26.81
C SER A 104 5.62 5.24 -26.41
N PHE A 105 6.62 5.96 -25.94
CA PHE A 105 6.48 7.39 -25.65
C PHE A 105 7.82 8.11 -25.80
N ASP A 106 7.74 9.42 -26.06
CA ASP A 106 8.87 10.35 -26.14
C ASP A 106 8.50 11.63 -25.40
N ILE A 107 9.41 12.09 -24.54
CA ILE A 107 9.23 13.31 -23.76
C ILE A 107 10.19 14.36 -24.31
N SER A 108 9.67 15.53 -24.65
CA SER A 108 10.50 16.65 -25.16
C SER A 108 11.56 17.06 -24.13
N ASP A 109 12.69 17.61 -24.60
CA ASP A 109 13.82 18.02 -23.76
C ASP A 109 13.43 19.02 -22.66
N ASP A 110 12.39 19.82 -22.90
CA ASP A 110 11.86 20.80 -21.95
C ASP A 110 10.83 20.20 -20.99
N GLY A 111 10.49 18.91 -21.13
CA GLY A 111 9.53 18.22 -20.28
C GLY A 111 8.06 18.64 -20.46
N CYS A 112 7.76 19.41 -21.52
CA CYS A 112 6.44 20.00 -21.75
C CYS A 112 5.54 19.19 -22.69
N VAL A 113 6.11 18.32 -23.53
CA VAL A 113 5.37 17.56 -24.55
C VAL A 113 5.59 16.08 -24.36
N LEU A 114 4.52 15.32 -24.42
CA LEU A 114 4.51 13.86 -24.47
C LEU A 114 3.92 13.43 -25.81
N ASP A 115 4.73 12.80 -26.66
CA ASP A 115 4.28 12.02 -27.81
C ASP A 115 4.19 10.54 -27.42
N PHE A 116 3.13 9.86 -27.80
CA PHE A 116 2.95 8.45 -27.43
C PHE A 116 2.21 7.66 -28.49
N THR A 117 2.39 6.33 -28.42
CA THR A 117 1.55 5.36 -29.13
C THR A 117 0.77 4.52 -28.12
N TRP A 118 -0.40 4.03 -28.53
CA TRP A 118 -1.25 3.17 -27.69
C TRP A 118 -1.84 2.01 -28.52
N PRO A 119 -2.25 0.87 -27.90
CA PRO A 119 -2.71 -0.31 -28.63
C PRO A 119 -4.16 -0.12 -29.12
N THR A 120 -4.34 0.08 -30.43
CA THR A 120 -5.68 0.23 -31.05
C THR A 120 -6.54 -1.05 -30.99
N THR A 121 -5.96 -2.18 -30.58
CA THR A 121 -6.65 -3.45 -30.37
C THR A 121 -7.14 -3.64 -28.94
N ALA A 122 -6.82 -2.70 -28.03
CA ALA A 122 -7.22 -2.77 -26.65
C ALA A 122 -8.74 -2.80 -26.49
N VAL A 123 -9.21 -3.59 -25.54
CA VAL A 123 -10.64 -3.66 -25.19
C VAL A 123 -10.85 -3.40 -23.70
N TRP A 124 -12.01 -2.88 -23.37
CA TRP A 124 -12.46 -2.78 -21.99
C TRP A 124 -12.86 -4.15 -21.44
N GLY A 125 -12.89 -4.27 -20.11
CA GLY A 125 -13.33 -5.50 -19.43
C GLY A 125 -14.76 -5.95 -19.76
N ASP A 126 -15.59 -5.06 -20.32
CA ASP A 126 -16.93 -5.35 -20.84
C ASP A 126 -16.94 -5.70 -22.34
N GLY A 127 -15.77 -5.74 -22.98
CA GLY A 127 -15.58 -6.11 -24.39
C GLY A 127 -15.75 -4.95 -25.38
N GLN A 128 -16.03 -3.73 -24.94
CA GLN A 128 -16.03 -2.58 -25.83
C GLN A 128 -14.60 -2.18 -26.23
N PRO A 129 -14.35 -1.66 -27.45
CA PRO A 129 -13.03 -1.21 -27.86
C PRO A 129 -12.62 0.04 -27.06
N VAL A 130 -11.34 0.11 -26.70
CA VAL A 130 -10.73 1.37 -26.23
C VAL A 130 -10.52 2.27 -27.42
N THR A 131 -10.86 3.55 -27.29
CA THR A 131 -10.81 4.53 -28.37
C THR A 131 -9.99 5.75 -27.98
N TRP A 132 -9.63 6.58 -28.97
CA TRP A 132 -9.03 7.89 -28.71
C TRP A 132 -9.90 8.76 -27.81
N ASP A 133 -11.24 8.67 -27.97
CA ASP A 133 -12.20 9.42 -27.15
C ASP A 133 -12.08 9.11 -25.67
N ASP A 134 -11.75 7.86 -25.29
CA ASP A 134 -11.53 7.47 -23.91
C ASP A 134 -10.25 8.10 -23.33
N ILE A 135 -9.17 8.13 -24.12
CA ILE A 135 -7.90 8.74 -23.71
C ILE A 135 -8.09 10.25 -23.53
N ALA A 136 -8.66 10.93 -24.55
CA ALA A 136 -8.89 12.36 -24.49
C ALA A 136 -9.85 12.75 -23.37
N PHE A 137 -10.92 11.95 -23.17
CA PHE A 137 -11.84 12.10 -22.05
C PHE A 137 -11.10 12.00 -20.72
N THR A 138 -10.28 10.97 -20.54
CA THR A 138 -9.55 10.73 -19.28
C THR A 138 -8.70 11.93 -18.90
N ILE A 139 -7.89 12.43 -19.82
CA ILE A 139 -7.00 13.56 -19.55
C ILE A 139 -7.81 14.82 -19.18
N LYS A 140 -8.89 15.09 -19.89
CA LYS A 140 -9.80 16.21 -19.59
C LYS A 140 -10.52 16.03 -18.25
N PHE A 141 -10.99 14.81 -17.95
CA PHE A 141 -11.63 14.49 -16.68
C PHE A 141 -10.67 14.73 -15.50
N LEU A 142 -9.41 14.30 -15.63
CA LEU A 142 -8.39 14.52 -14.62
C LEU A 142 -8.06 16.03 -14.45
N ALA A 143 -8.04 16.79 -15.53
CA ALA A 143 -7.78 18.22 -15.48
C ALA A 143 -8.96 19.03 -14.94
N GLU A 144 -10.17 18.82 -15.45
CA GLU A 144 -11.30 19.71 -15.27
C GLU A 144 -12.26 19.25 -14.14
N THR A 145 -12.46 17.93 -14.01
CA THR A 145 -13.37 17.35 -13.02
C THR A 145 -12.64 16.96 -11.75
N ALA A 146 -11.64 16.10 -11.86
CA ALA A 146 -10.85 15.66 -10.70
C ALA A 146 -9.91 16.75 -10.18
N LYS A 147 -9.59 17.75 -11.00
CA LYS A 147 -8.68 18.85 -10.67
C LYS A 147 -7.35 18.38 -10.11
N SER A 148 -6.82 17.34 -10.75
CA SER A 148 -5.55 16.74 -10.38
C SER A 148 -4.42 17.76 -10.56
N SER A 149 -3.57 17.89 -9.55
CA SER A 149 -2.42 18.81 -9.57
C SER A 149 -1.45 18.55 -10.72
N TYR A 150 -1.42 17.33 -11.26
CA TYR A 150 -0.58 16.96 -12.40
C TYR A 150 -1.03 17.58 -13.75
N PHE A 151 -2.26 18.08 -13.83
CA PHE A 151 -2.85 18.62 -15.07
C PHE A 151 -3.17 20.10 -14.98
N LEU A 152 -2.67 20.83 -13.96
CA LEU A 152 -2.90 22.28 -13.81
C LEU A 152 -2.41 23.10 -14.99
N ASN A 153 -1.36 22.66 -15.66
CA ASN A 153 -0.73 23.35 -16.77
C ASN A 153 -1.00 22.67 -18.13
N LEU A 154 -2.04 21.83 -18.21
CA LEU A 154 -2.46 21.19 -19.46
C LEU A 154 -2.86 22.24 -20.50
N VAL A 155 -2.31 22.13 -21.73
CA VAL A 155 -2.60 23.00 -22.85
C VAL A 155 -3.47 22.29 -23.88
N SER A 156 -3.05 21.09 -24.33
CA SER A 156 -3.78 20.35 -25.36
C SER A 156 -3.62 18.83 -25.22
N VAL A 157 -4.59 18.11 -25.77
CA VAL A 157 -4.60 16.66 -25.98
C VAL A 157 -5.04 16.44 -27.42
N GLU A 158 -4.18 15.87 -28.24
CA GLU A 158 -4.37 15.80 -29.70
C GLU A 158 -4.12 14.37 -30.20
N GLU A 159 -5.02 13.86 -31.07
CA GLU A 159 -4.74 12.69 -31.88
C GLU A 159 -3.85 13.07 -33.04
N THR A 160 -2.66 12.52 -33.11
CA THR A 160 -1.69 12.84 -34.18
C THR A 160 -1.69 11.82 -35.31
N GLY A 161 -2.46 10.76 -35.16
CA GLY A 161 -2.65 9.67 -36.14
C GLY A 161 -3.26 8.43 -35.47
N GLU A 162 -3.58 7.43 -36.27
CA GLU A 162 -4.13 6.19 -35.72
C GLU A 162 -3.17 5.56 -34.68
N GLY A 163 -3.67 5.36 -33.46
CA GLY A 163 -2.88 4.84 -32.34
C GLY A 163 -1.79 5.78 -31.85
N LYS A 164 -1.89 7.09 -32.13
CA LYS A 164 -0.87 8.09 -31.74
C LYS A 164 -1.53 9.31 -31.11
N GLY A 165 -0.92 9.80 -30.05
CA GLY A 165 -1.39 11.00 -29.37
C GLY A 165 -0.24 11.91 -28.95
N ARG A 166 -0.61 13.15 -28.66
CA ARG A 166 0.26 14.18 -28.08
C ARG A 166 -0.47 14.88 -26.95
N ILE A 167 0.24 15.07 -25.85
CA ILE A 167 -0.23 15.88 -24.71
C ILE A 167 0.79 16.99 -24.50
N THR A 168 0.29 18.24 -24.39
CA THR A 168 1.14 19.43 -24.22
C THR A 168 0.79 20.13 -22.92
N PHE A 169 1.81 20.50 -22.15
CA PHE A 169 1.76 21.32 -20.96
C PHE A 169 2.47 22.66 -21.19
N SER A 170 2.09 23.68 -20.42
CA SER A 170 2.79 24.98 -20.44
C SER A 170 4.00 25.04 -19.50
N GLN A 171 4.24 23.97 -18.74
CA GLN A 171 5.34 23.78 -17.79
C GLN A 171 5.85 22.34 -17.89
N PRO A 172 7.06 21.99 -17.39
CA PRO A 172 7.65 20.65 -17.49
C PRO A 172 6.99 19.62 -16.54
N ASP A 173 5.70 19.33 -16.76
CA ASP A 173 4.89 18.50 -15.88
C ASP A 173 4.79 17.03 -16.32
N VAL A 174 5.31 16.65 -17.50
CA VAL A 174 5.17 15.28 -18.04
C VAL A 174 5.77 14.25 -17.10
N TYR A 175 6.98 14.47 -16.61
CA TYR A 175 7.62 13.56 -15.67
C TYR A 175 6.87 13.47 -14.34
N GLY A 176 6.41 14.60 -13.79
CA GLY A 176 5.63 14.63 -12.56
C GLY A 176 4.33 13.85 -12.68
N TRP A 177 3.72 13.81 -13.86
CA TRP A 177 2.53 13.00 -14.11
C TRP A 177 2.86 11.51 -14.29
N LEU A 178 3.86 11.16 -15.09
CA LEU A 178 4.17 9.77 -15.41
C LEU A 178 4.94 9.04 -14.31
N SER A 179 5.59 9.77 -13.40
CA SER A 179 6.20 9.22 -12.19
C SER A 179 5.22 9.23 -11.01
N GLY A 180 5.39 8.33 -10.08
CA GLY A 180 4.60 8.29 -8.86
C GLY A 180 3.15 7.80 -9.05
N SER A 181 2.26 8.17 -8.12
CA SER A 181 0.91 7.62 -8.03
C SER A 181 -0.01 7.97 -9.21
N ALA A 182 0.31 9.00 -9.98
CA ALA A 182 -0.49 9.41 -11.13
C ALA A 182 -0.42 8.41 -12.30
N MET A 183 0.67 7.68 -12.46
CA MET A 183 0.78 6.63 -13.50
C MET A 183 -0.24 5.51 -13.30
N MET A 184 -0.67 5.25 -12.07
CA MET A 184 -1.65 4.21 -11.73
C MET A 184 -3.10 4.60 -12.03
N GLN A 185 -3.38 5.83 -12.46
CA GLN A 185 -4.76 6.25 -12.72
C GLN A 185 -5.37 5.57 -13.95
N GLY A 186 -4.52 5.21 -14.94
CA GLY A 186 -4.94 4.51 -16.16
C GLY A 186 -5.99 5.24 -16.98
N VAL A 187 -6.41 4.63 -18.07
CA VAL A 187 -7.49 5.15 -18.92
C VAL A 187 -8.85 4.90 -18.27
N LEU A 188 -9.77 5.83 -18.39
CA LEU A 188 -11.15 5.73 -17.94
C LEU A 188 -12.08 5.40 -19.10
N PRO A 189 -12.99 4.41 -18.97
CA PRO A 189 -14.02 4.15 -19.96
C PRO A 189 -15.03 5.32 -19.97
N LYS A 190 -15.01 6.12 -21.04
CA LYS A 190 -15.85 7.30 -21.18
C LYS A 190 -17.34 6.98 -20.99
N HIS A 191 -17.81 5.87 -21.56
CA HIS A 191 -19.20 5.43 -21.46
C HIS A 191 -19.70 5.16 -20.03
N ILE A 192 -18.78 5.01 -19.06
CA ILE A 192 -19.12 4.85 -17.64
C ILE A 192 -18.94 6.15 -16.87
N TRP A 193 -17.87 6.89 -17.17
CA TRP A 193 -17.45 8.01 -16.34
C TRP A 193 -17.91 9.39 -16.83
N GLU A 194 -18.36 9.54 -18.08
CA GLU A 194 -18.81 10.84 -18.61
C GLU A 194 -19.98 11.46 -17.83
N LYS A 195 -20.84 10.62 -17.21
CA LYS A 195 -21.94 11.08 -16.36
C LYS A 195 -21.50 11.89 -15.13
N PHE A 196 -20.23 11.87 -14.79
CA PHE A 196 -19.65 12.57 -13.65
C PHE A 196 -18.89 13.84 -14.02
N GLU A 197 -18.84 14.22 -15.31
CA GLU A 197 -18.14 15.44 -15.71
C GLU A 197 -18.65 16.67 -14.93
N GLY A 198 -17.72 17.44 -14.36
CA GLY A 198 -18.02 18.64 -13.58
C GLY A 198 -18.67 18.39 -12.20
N SER A 199 -18.74 17.15 -11.73
CA SER A 199 -19.35 16.77 -10.46
C SER A 199 -18.33 16.07 -9.57
N ASP A 200 -18.48 16.20 -8.24
CA ASP A 200 -17.70 15.45 -7.24
C ASP A 200 -18.32 14.07 -6.90
N GLU A 201 -19.45 13.71 -7.52
CA GLU A 201 -20.16 12.45 -7.24
C GLU A 201 -19.32 11.21 -7.61
N TYR A 202 -18.40 11.34 -8.56
CA TYR A 202 -17.49 10.27 -8.93
C TYR A 202 -16.69 9.70 -7.75
N LYS A 203 -16.38 10.51 -6.72
CA LYS A 203 -15.66 10.10 -5.51
C LYS A 203 -16.43 9.08 -4.68
N ASN A 204 -17.75 9.12 -4.76
CA ASN A 204 -18.64 8.26 -3.97
C ASN A 204 -19.33 7.18 -4.82
N TYR A 205 -18.90 7.02 -6.07
CA TYR A 205 -19.50 6.03 -6.97
C TYR A 205 -19.17 4.60 -6.51
N THR A 206 -20.19 3.79 -6.33
CA THR A 206 -20.11 2.40 -5.84
C THR A 206 -20.60 1.36 -6.85
N GLY A 207 -20.84 1.77 -8.12
CA GLY A 207 -21.23 0.84 -9.18
C GLY A 207 -20.14 -0.21 -9.44
N GLU A 208 -20.55 -1.43 -9.71
CA GLU A 208 -19.61 -2.53 -10.03
C GLU A 208 -18.84 -2.27 -11.33
N ASP A 209 -19.44 -1.52 -12.26
CA ASP A 209 -18.82 -1.07 -13.51
C ASP A 209 -17.63 -0.12 -13.27
N ALA A 210 -17.46 0.43 -12.05
CA ALA A 210 -16.24 1.12 -11.66
C ALA A 210 -14.98 0.23 -11.75
N ALA A 211 -15.15 -1.09 -11.71
CA ALA A 211 -14.07 -2.07 -11.88
C ALA A 211 -13.62 -2.25 -13.34
N ILE A 212 -14.39 -1.74 -14.33
CA ILE A 212 -14.02 -1.90 -15.73
C ILE A 212 -12.78 -1.08 -16.07
N GLY A 213 -11.76 -1.78 -16.56
CA GLY A 213 -10.49 -1.23 -17.00
C GLY A 213 -10.04 -1.86 -18.31
N CYS A 214 -8.93 -1.40 -18.86
CA CYS A 214 -8.31 -1.92 -20.08
C CYS A 214 -6.96 -2.61 -19.79
N GLY A 215 -6.69 -3.01 -18.55
CA GLY A 215 -5.55 -3.83 -18.20
C GLY A 215 -5.67 -5.27 -18.72
N PRO A 216 -4.66 -6.10 -18.46
CA PRO A 216 -4.63 -7.49 -18.94
C PRO A 216 -5.65 -8.42 -18.28
N TYR A 217 -6.33 -7.98 -17.21
CA TYR A 217 -7.35 -8.77 -16.52
C TYR A 217 -8.62 -7.95 -16.25
N LYS A 218 -9.75 -8.65 -16.21
CA LYS A 218 -11.06 -8.11 -15.80
C LYS A 218 -11.55 -8.77 -14.52
N LEU A 219 -12.26 -8.03 -13.68
CA LEU A 219 -13.00 -8.59 -12.56
C LEU A 219 -14.18 -9.43 -13.09
N VAL A 220 -14.29 -10.67 -12.61
CA VAL A 220 -15.38 -11.59 -12.94
C VAL A 220 -16.43 -11.61 -11.85
N SER A 221 -15.98 -11.72 -10.60
CA SER A 221 -16.87 -11.76 -9.44
C SER A 221 -16.12 -11.37 -8.16
N LYS A 222 -16.89 -10.97 -7.16
CA LYS A 222 -16.43 -10.64 -5.83
C LYS A 222 -17.38 -11.26 -4.80
N ASP A 223 -16.81 -12.00 -3.86
CA ASP A 223 -17.49 -12.46 -2.65
C ASP A 223 -17.07 -11.55 -1.49
N VAL A 224 -17.98 -10.68 -1.07
CA VAL A 224 -17.72 -9.69 0.00
C VAL A 224 -17.61 -10.37 1.37
N ASP A 225 -18.40 -11.41 1.61
CA ASP A 225 -18.42 -12.12 2.89
C ASP A 225 -17.17 -13.00 3.06
N ALA A 226 -16.78 -13.70 1.99
CA ALA A 226 -15.56 -14.50 1.95
C ALA A 226 -14.30 -13.65 1.75
N GLN A 227 -14.43 -12.37 1.41
CA GLN A 227 -13.31 -11.47 1.10
C GLN A 227 -12.43 -11.99 -0.04
N VAL A 228 -13.05 -12.49 -1.12
CA VAL A 228 -12.38 -13.06 -2.29
C VAL A 228 -12.82 -12.33 -3.55
N SER A 229 -11.88 -12.04 -4.45
CA SER A 229 -12.13 -11.49 -5.78
C SER A 229 -11.51 -12.37 -6.86
N TYR A 230 -12.23 -12.56 -7.98
CA TYR A 230 -11.84 -13.42 -9.10
C TYR A 230 -11.67 -12.59 -10.36
N TYR A 231 -10.57 -12.83 -11.08
CA TYR A 231 -10.21 -12.11 -12.30
C TYR A 231 -9.85 -13.08 -13.40
N GLU A 232 -10.16 -12.72 -14.64
CA GLU A 232 -9.80 -13.46 -15.85
C GLU A 232 -8.96 -12.60 -16.80
N ALA A 233 -8.04 -13.23 -17.50
CA ALA A 233 -7.23 -12.57 -18.52
C ALA A 233 -8.09 -12.07 -19.68
N ILE A 234 -7.66 -10.93 -20.25
CA ILE A 234 -8.16 -10.38 -21.51
C ILE A 234 -7.04 -10.56 -22.54
N PRO A 235 -7.11 -11.61 -23.39
CA PRO A 235 -6.01 -11.93 -24.31
C PRO A 235 -5.65 -10.81 -25.28
N GLU A 236 -6.62 -9.95 -25.62
CA GLU A 236 -6.44 -8.80 -26.51
C GLU A 236 -5.56 -7.72 -25.88
N ASN A 237 -5.49 -7.68 -24.54
CA ASN A 237 -4.76 -6.66 -23.78
C ASN A 237 -3.33 -7.11 -23.40
N ASN A 238 -2.67 -7.85 -24.27
CA ASN A 238 -1.33 -8.40 -24.08
C ASN A 238 -0.21 -7.39 -24.44
N TYR A 239 -0.20 -6.21 -23.86
CA TYR A 239 0.71 -5.09 -24.23
C TYR A 239 2.20 -5.42 -24.11
N HIS A 240 2.58 -6.40 -23.31
CA HIS A 240 3.97 -6.79 -23.02
C HIS A 240 4.28 -8.26 -23.35
N GLY A 241 3.56 -8.83 -24.27
CA GLY A 241 3.70 -10.25 -24.67
C GLY A 241 2.58 -11.12 -24.11
N ASP A 242 2.74 -12.43 -24.26
CA ASP A 242 1.70 -13.37 -23.93
C ASP A 242 1.35 -13.35 -22.44
N ILE A 243 0.06 -13.29 -22.13
CA ILE A 243 -0.44 -13.44 -20.77
C ILE A 243 -0.30 -14.92 -20.39
N THR A 244 0.51 -15.19 -19.39
CA THR A 244 0.85 -16.56 -18.95
C THR A 244 -0.02 -17.08 -17.81
N VAL A 245 -0.73 -16.19 -17.12
CA VAL A 245 -1.68 -16.51 -16.04
C VAL A 245 -3.09 -16.31 -16.56
N GLU A 246 -3.90 -17.38 -16.63
CA GLU A 246 -5.25 -17.31 -17.21
C GLU A 246 -6.26 -16.64 -16.29
N SER A 247 -6.11 -16.83 -14.96
CA SER A 247 -6.96 -16.21 -13.95
C SER A 247 -6.20 -15.88 -12.68
N VAL A 248 -6.71 -14.89 -11.92
CA VAL A 248 -6.17 -14.47 -10.64
C VAL A 248 -7.27 -14.51 -9.59
N THR A 249 -6.96 -15.07 -8.43
CA THR A 249 -7.82 -15.03 -7.25
C THR A 249 -7.11 -14.24 -6.15
N ILE A 250 -7.75 -13.19 -5.64
CA ILE A 250 -7.23 -12.44 -4.49
C ILE A 250 -8.05 -12.80 -3.25
N LYS A 251 -7.38 -13.32 -2.22
CA LYS A 251 -7.97 -13.65 -0.91
C LYS A 251 -7.46 -12.67 0.14
N THR A 252 -8.36 -12.07 0.89
CA THR A 252 -7.99 -11.17 1.99
C THR A 252 -8.07 -11.91 3.32
N TYR A 253 -7.00 -11.84 4.09
CA TYR A 253 -6.85 -12.44 5.42
C TYR A 253 -6.91 -11.37 6.51
N ALA A 254 -7.20 -11.80 7.74
CA ALA A 254 -7.33 -10.90 8.87
C ALA A 254 -6.01 -10.19 9.24
N ASP A 255 -4.89 -10.90 9.13
CA ASP A 255 -3.54 -10.41 9.43
C ASP A 255 -2.47 -11.17 8.63
N ALA A 256 -1.24 -10.68 8.69
CA ALA A 256 -0.12 -11.24 7.96
C ALA A 256 0.27 -12.66 8.44
N THR A 257 0.01 -12.99 9.72
CA THR A 257 0.27 -14.33 10.26
C THR A 257 -0.64 -15.37 9.59
N ALA A 258 -1.92 -15.01 9.37
CA ALA A 258 -2.87 -15.85 8.65
C ALA A 258 -2.47 -16.04 7.17
N VAL A 259 -1.93 -14.99 6.53
CA VAL A 259 -1.39 -15.11 5.16
C VAL A 259 -0.20 -16.07 5.12
N MET A 260 0.74 -15.98 6.08
CA MET A 260 1.89 -16.89 6.14
C MET A 260 1.47 -18.34 6.39
N ALA A 261 0.45 -18.56 7.20
CA ALA A 261 -0.11 -19.90 7.42
C ALA A 261 -0.73 -20.46 6.13
N ALA A 262 -1.49 -19.66 5.39
CA ALA A 262 -2.08 -20.04 4.11
C ALA A 262 -1.01 -20.33 3.03
N LEU A 263 0.07 -19.55 3.00
CA LEU A 263 1.21 -19.77 2.11
C LEU A 263 1.90 -21.10 2.40
N ASN A 264 2.20 -21.39 3.66
CA ASN A 264 2.79 -22.66 4.09
C ASN A 264 1.87 -23.86 3.84
N ALA A 265 0.56 -23.66 3.84
CA ALA A 265 -0.42 -24.69 3.52
C ALA A 265 -0.63 -24.91 2.02
N GLY A 266 -0.04 -24.07 1.17
CA GLY A 266 -0.28 -24.09 -0.29
C GLY A 266 -1.68 -23.64 -0.70
N GLU A 267 -2.36 -22.88 0.14
CA GLU A 267 -3.69 -22.31 -0.15
C GLU A 267 -3.62 -21.04 -1.00
N ILE A 268 -2.45 -20.42 -1.04
CA ILE A 268 -2.11 -19.26 -1.86
C ILE A 268 -0.72 -19.46 -2.46
N ASP A 269 -0.48 -18.84 -3.62
CA ASP A 269 0.78 -18.92 -4.35
C ASP A 269 1.76 -17.83 -3.95
N CYS A 270 1.24 -16.66 -3.54
CA CYS A 270 2.08 -15.54 -3.08
C CYS A 270 1.36 -14.64 -2.08
N TYR A 271 2.14 -13.91 -1.30
CA TYR A 271 1.68 -12.81 -0.45
C TYR A 271 2.00 -11.48 -1.12
N TYR A 272 1.00 -10.63 -1.29
CA TYR A 272 1.13 -9.27 -1.81
C TYR A 272 0.74 -8.24 -0.76
N ALA A 273 1.69 -7.38 -0.38
CA ALA A 273 1.49 -6.27 0.55
C ALA A 273 1.84 -4.95 -0.16
N TYR A 274 0.80 -4.19 -0.57
CA TYR A 274 1.01 -3.00 -1.38
C TYR A 274 1.73 -1.86 -0.64
N SER A 275 1.28 -1.50 0.56
CA SER A 275 1.68 -0.24 1.19
C SER A 275 2.62 -0.39 2.38
N SER A 276 3.01 -1.61 2.69
CA SER A 276 3.87 -1.89 3.84
C SER A 276 4.76 -3.07 3.51
N PRO A 277 6.04 -3.02 3.84
CA PRO A 277 6.88 -4.20 3.75
C PRO A 277 6.27 -5.31 4.62
N ILE A 278 6.44 -6.55 4.20
CA ILE A 278 6.12 -7.69 5.06
C ILE A 278 7.07 -7.61 6.25
N ASP A 279 6.53 -7.73 7.46
CA ASP A 279 7.35 -7.73 8.67
C ASP A 279 8.40 -8.85 8.58
N TYR A 280 9.68 -8.49 8.61
CA TYR A 280 10.77 -9.44 8.46
C TYR A 280 10.71 -10.59 9.48
N THR A 281 10.14 -10.35 10.66
CA THR A 281 9.96 -11.39 11.69
C THR A 281 9.01 -12.50 11.26
N LEU A 282 8.18 -12.26 10.25
CA LEU A 282 7.30 -13.27 9.66
C LEU A 282 7.99 -14.15 8.61
N MET A 283 9.13 -13.70 8.09
CA MET A 283 9.89 -14.48 7.10
C MET A 283 10.38 -15.83 7.64
N ASP A 284 10.66 -15.90 8.95
CA ASP A 284 11.05 -17.15 9.62
C ASP A 284 9.88 -18.15 9.74
N MET A 285 8.65 -17.70 9.53
CA MET A 285 7.47 -18.58 9.51
C MET A 285 7.35 -19.36 8.20
N ILE A 286 8.02 -18.93 7.13
CA ILE A 286 7.99 -19.62 5.83
C ILE A 286 8.83 -20.90 5.96
N SER A 287 8.16 -22.05 5.95
CA SER A 287 8.77 -23.37 6.13
C SER A 287 8.85 -24.17 4.85
N ASP A 288 8.10 -23.82 3.81
CA ASP A 288 8.16 -24.49 2.53
C ASP A 288 9.41 -24.00 1.74
N PRO A 289 10.35 -24.88 1.42
CA PRO A 289 11.56 -24.53 0.67
C PRO A 289 11.29 -24.16 -0.79
N ALA A 290 10.08 -24.40 -1.30
CA ALA A 290 9.66 -23.99 -2.64
C ALA A 290 9.19 -22.53 -2.72
N VAL A 291 9.03 -21.86 -1.57
CA VAL A 291 8.64 -20.46 -1.51
C VAL A 291 9.88 -19.57 -1.61
N ASP A 292 9.96 -18.81 -2.69
CA ASP A 292 11.00 -17.80 -2.87
C ASP A 292 10.69 -16.55 -2.05
N LYS A 293 11.73 -15.99 -1.43
CA LYS A 293 11.69 -14.71 -0.72
C LYS A 293 12.30 -13.65 -1.62
N GLY A 294 11.45 -12.75 -2.13
CA GLY A 294 11.90 -11.63 -2.95
C GLY A 294 12.11 -10.38 -2.12
N GLU A 295 13.11 -9.60 -2.48
CA GLU A 295 13.36 -8.27 -1.96
C GLU A 295 13.08 -7.26 -3.06
N SER A 296 12.38 -6.19 -2.76
CA SER A 296 12.20 -5.06 -3.65
C SER A 296 13.00 -3.87 -3.16
N VAL A 297 13.41 -3.04 -4.09
CA VAL A 297 14.06 -1.78 -3.77
C VAL A 297 13.08 -0.87 -3.05
N TYR A 298 13.52 -0.28 -1.95
CA TYR A 298 12.68 0.53 -1.10
C TYR A 298 12.65 1.98 -1.61
N SER A 299 11.49 2.44 -2.06
CA SER A 299 11.30 3.78 -2.63
C SER A 299 10.87 4.85 -1.61
N GLY A 300 11.07 4.61 -0.32
CA GLY A 300 10.63 5.54 0.72
C GLY A 300 11.43 5.41 2.01
N CYS A 301 11.05 6.16 3.03
CA CYS A 301 11.66 6.11 4.35
C CYS A 301 10.63 6.16 5.47
N ASN A 302 10.94 5.50 6.59
CA ASN A 302 10.28 5.81 7.84
C ASN A 302 10.91 7.09 8.41
N GLN A 303 10.06 7.99 8.92
CA GLN A 303 10.50 9.28 9.41
C GLN A 303 9.89 9.62 10.75
N MET A 304 10.63 10.38 11.55
CA MET A 304 10.11 11.09 12.71
C MET A 304 9.83 12.54 12.32
N THR A 305 8.61 13.00 12.56
CA THR A 305 8.19 14.38 12.30
C THR A 305 7.86 15.05 13.64
N PHE A 306 8.42 16.22 13.87
CA PHE A 306 8.15 17.00 15.08
C PHE A 306 6.93 17.88 14.91
N GLY A 307 6.08 17.94 15.94
CA GLY A 307 4.95 18.86 16.02
C GLY A 307 5.43 20.30 16.24
N MET A 308 5.71 21.02 15.16
CA MET A 308 6.34 22.37 15.21
C MET A 308 5.50 23.43 15.92
N THR A 309 4.22 23.21 16.10
CA THR A 309 3.30 24.08 16.87
C THR A 309 3.26 23.72 18.35
N ARG A 310 3.87 22.61 18.75
CA ARG A 310 3.95 22.13 20.11
C ARG A 310 5.21 22.69 20.77
N LYS A 311 5.15 22.86 22.10
CA LYS A 311 6.22 23.47 22.88
C LYS A 311 7.57 22.76 22.71
N ALA A 312 7.59 21.45 22.79
CA ALA A 312 8.80 20.65 22.58
C ALA A 312 9.28 20.71 21.12
N GLY A 313 8.39 20.45 20.16
CA GLY A 313 8.75 20.38 18.75
C GLY A 313 9.18 21.72 18.15
N SER A 314 8.75 22.86 18.70
CA SER A 314 9.21 24.19 18.25
C SER A 314 10.65 24.51 18.67
N ASP A 315 11.18 23.89 19.73
CA ASP A 315 12.55 24.11 20.19
C ASP A 315 13.57 23.30 19.37
N TYR A 316 14.50 24.01 18.74
CA TYR A 316 15.58 23.37 17.97
C TYR A 316 16.45 22.46 18.83
N ASN A 317 16.81 22.87 20.05
CA ASN A 317 17.67 22.09 20.93
C ASN A 317 16.99 20.77 21.35
N PHE A 318 15.69 20.81 21.62
CA PHE A 318 14.92 19.59 21.88
C PHE A 318 14.97 18.63 20.69
N ARG A 319 14.69 19.11 19.47
CA ARG A 319 14.75 18.26 18.27
C ARG A 319 16.14 17.67 18.05
N LEU A 320 17.20 18.47 18.23
CA LEU A 320 18.58 18.01 18.11
C LEU A 320 18.91 16.94 19.16
N ALA A 321 18.53 17.17 20.42
CA ALA A 321 18.72 16.21 21.49
C ALA A 321 17.99 14.88 21.22
N VAL A 322 16.74 14.94 20.76
CA VAL A 322 15.99 13.75 20.34
C VAL A 322 16.72 12.98 19.24
N THR A 323 17.23 13.70 18.22
CA THR A 323 17.99 13.06 17.13
C THR A 323 19.24 12.35 17.65
N LYS A 324 19.94 12.94 18.62
CA LYS A 324 21.12 12.36 19.27
C LYS A 324 20.78 11.20 20.22
N ALA A 325 19.61 11.23 20.84
CA ALA A 325 19.16 10.18 21.75
C ALA A 325 18.80 8.87 21.04
N MET A 326 18.38 8.92 19.77
CA MET A 326 17.90 7.75 19.03
C MET A 326 18.99 6.75 18.71
N ASP A 327 18.75 5.48 19.03
CA ASP A 327 19.50 4.34 18.52
C ASP A 327 19.02 4.02 17.11
N TRP A 328 19.62 4.70 16.13
CA TRP A 328 19.26 4.57 14.72
C TRP A 328 19.52 3.17 14.16
N ALA A 329 20.53 2.47 14.68
CA ALA A 329 20.83 1.09 14.28
C ALA A 329 19.72 0.14 14.75
N LEU A 330 19.29 0.28 16.01
CA LEU A 330 18.16 -0.51 16.54
C LEU A 330 16.85 -0.18 15.85
N LEU A 331 16.56 1.10 15.58
CA LEU A 331 15.37 1.51 14.84
C LEU A 331 15.35 0.91 13.43
N SER A 332 16.48 1.02 12.70
CA SER A 332 16.60 0.43 11.37
C SER A 332 16.41 -1.07 11.41
N LYS A 333 17.07 -1.76 12.34
CA LYS A 333 16.93 -3.20 12.52
C LYS A 333 15.49 -3.61 12.91
N THR A 334 14.81 -2.82 13.71
CA THR A 334 13.38 -3.05 14.08
C THR A 334 12.45 -2.96 12.87
N ILE A 335 12.80 -2.14 11.87
CA ILE A 335 12.00 -1.91 10.68
C ILE A 335 12.25 -3.00 9.62
N GLY A 336 13.51 -3.27 9.30
CA GLY A 336 13.88 -4.08 8.13
C GLY A 336 14.89 -5.20 8.42
N GLY A 337 15.12 -5.55 9.69
CA GLY A 337 16.07 -6.62 10.05
C GLY A 337 17.52 -6.24 9.76
N ASP A 338 18.30 -7.21 9.30
CA ASP A 338 19.74 -7.03 9.07
C ASP A 338 20.02 -6.28 7.73
N ASP A 339 19.04 -6.20 6.83
CA ASP A 339 19.16 -5.54 5.52
C ASP A 339 18.76 -4.05 5.58
N ALA A 340 18.33 -3.56 6.73
CA ALA A 340 17.91 -2.18 6.91
C ALA A 340 19.06 -1.18 6.82
N VAL A 341 18.81 -0.07 6.15
CA VAL A 341 19.79 1.02 5.99
C VAL A 341 19.69 2.01 7.16
N ILE A 342 20.80 2.33 7.78
CA ILE A 342 20.87 3.38 8.80
C ILE A 342 20.67 4.74 8.13
N PRO A 343 19.75 5.60 8.64
CA PRO A 343 19.45 6.88 8.03
C PRO A 343 20.65 7.84 8.04
N CYS A 344 20.66 8.71 7.03
CA CYS A 344 21.61 9.81 6.90
C CYS A 344 20.90 11.18 6.97
N ALA A 345 21.62 12.26 6.74
CA ALA A 345 21.08 13.61 6.73
C ALA A 345 20.16 13.91 5.53
N GLY A 346 20.01 12.98 4.58
CA GLY A 346 19.08 13.07 3.46
C GLY A 346 17.83 12.22 3.70
N ILE A 347 16.73 12.60 3.05
CA ILE A 347 15.45 11.86 3.11
C ILE A 347 15.22 10.95 1.90
N ILE A 348 16.09 11.06 0.89
CA ILE A 348 15.99 10.29 -0.36
C ILE A 348 16.76 8.98 -0.17
N PRO A 349 16.11 7.80 -0.33
CA PRO A 349 16.78 6.51 -0.20
C PRO A 349 17.84 6.28 -1.31
N PRO A 350 18.82 5.40 -1.07
CA PRO A 350 19.85 5.08 -2.06
C PRO A 350 19.34 4.59 -3.42
N SER A 351 18.15 4.01 -3.43
CA SER A 351 17.49 3.48 -4.63
C SER A 351 16.77 4.53 -5.48
N CYS A 352 16.64 5.75 -4.99
CA CYS A 352 15.84 6.77 -5.65
C CYS A 352 16.70 7.80 -6.36
N ASN A 353 16.18 8.35 -7.47
CA ASN A 353 16.79 9.47 -8.16
C ASN A 353 16.94 10.67 -7.21
N GLY A 354 18.11 11.32 -7.27
CA GLY A 354 18.42 12.46 -6.38
C GLY A 354 19.07 12.05 -5.05
N TYR A 355 19.34 10.76 -4.81
CA TYR A 355 20.17 10.34 -3.70
C TYR A 355 21.59 10.94 -3.78
N VAL A 356 22.09 11.42 -2.67
CA VAL A 356 23.42 11.98 -2.55
C VAL A 356 24.27 11.11 -1.64
N GLU A 357 25.30 10.50 -2.22
CA GLU A 357 26.25 9.69 -1.46
C GLU A 357 27.08 10.52 -0.48
N GLY A 358 27.54 9.90 0.61
CA GLY A 358 28.49 10.48 1.56
C GLY A 358 27.87 11.50 2.53
N LEU A 359 26.55 11.61 2.59
CA LEU A 359 25.92 12.38 3.64
C LEU A 359 26.18 11.76 5.02
N PRO A 360 26.38 12.59 6.08
CA PRO A 360 26.61 12.08 7.41
C PRO A 360 25.48 11.16 7.88
N GLN A 361 25.83 9.94 8.31
CA GLN A 361 24.87 9.06 8.95
C GLN A 361 24.54 9.53 10.35
N PHE A 362 23.31 9.29 10.79
CA PHE A 362 22.92 9.53 12.15
C PHE A 362 23.55 8.47 13.08
N ALA A 363 24.01 8.94 14.23
CA ALA A 363 24.56 8.08 15.28
C ALA A 363 23.98 8.50 16.63
N GLN A 364 23.73 7.51 17.48
CA GLN A 364 23.33 7.76 18.85
C GLN A 364 24.49 8.37 19.65
N ASP A 365 24.16 9.41 20.42
CA ASP A 365 25.07 10.02 21.40
C ASP A 365 24.23 10.50 22.60
N VAL A 366 24.01 9.59 23.54
CA VAL A 366 23.18 9.81 24.74
C VAL A 366 23.74 10.92 25.62
N GLU A 367 25.06 11.00 25.76
CA GLU A 367 25.70 12.01 26.62
C GLU A 367 25.61 13.42 25.99
N GLU A 368 25.81 13.53 24.68
CA GLU A 368 25.59 14.80 23.99
C GLU A 368 24.12 15.20 24.02
N ALA A 369 23.19 14.24 23.87
CA ALA A 369 21.75 14.50 23.98
C ALA A 369 21.37 15.08 25.37
N LYS A 370 21.88 14.47 26.44
CA LYS A 370 21.68 14.98 27.82
C LYS A 370 22.27 16.38 27.99
N LYS A 371 23.48 16.59 27.50
CA LYS A 371 24.15 17.88 27.57
C LYS A 371 23.37 18.98 26.83
N ILE A 372 22.87 18.69 25.64
CA ILE A 372 22.04 19.65 24.89
C ILE A 372 20.78 20.02 25.67
N LEU A 373 20.10 19.03 26.29
CA LEU A 373 18.92 19.27 27.11
C LEU A 373 19.27 20.10 28.35
N ASP A 374 20.38 19.79 29.04
CA ASP A 374 20.84 20.54 30.22
C ASP A 374 21.15 22.02 29.86
N ASP A 375 21.93 22.20 28.77
CA ASP A 375 22.31 23.55 28.30
C ASP A 375 21.08 24.39 27.86
N ALA A 376 20.03 23.73 27.37
CA ALA A 376 18.77 24.34 26.96
C ALA A 376 17.79 24.52 28.13
N GLY A 377 18.13 24.09 29.35
CA GLY A 377 17.34 24.28 30.55
C GLY A 377 16.26 23.25 30.81
N TYR A 378 16.27 22.12 30.08
CA TYR A 378 15.43 20.96 30.39
C TYR A 378 16.05 20.18 31.54
N LEU A 379 15.60 20.44 32.76
CA LEU A 379 16.20 19.86 33.99
C LEU A 379 15.16 19.02 34.73
N ASP A 380 15.59 17.97 35.39
CA ASP A 380 14.77 17.24 36.38
C ASP A 380 14.79 18.04 37.71
N VAL A 381 13.82 18.94 37.87
CA VAL A 381 13.78 19.84 39.02
C VAL A 381 13.02 19.28 40.23
N ASN A 382 12.21 18.22 39.99
CA ASN A 382 11.41 17.60 41.05
C ASN A 382 12.03 16.26 41.51
N ALA A 383 13.10 15.82 40.85
CA ALA A 383 13.85 14.58 41.13
C ALA A 383 13.02 13.29 40.95
N ASP A 384 12.10 13.27 39.99
CA ASP A 384 11.30 12.08 39.64
C ASP A 384 11.96 11.23 38.54
N GLY A 385 13.08 11.69 38.00
CA GLY A 385 13.87 11.03 36.95
C GLY A 385 13.51 11.53 35.55
N PHE A 386 12.57 12.44 35.41
CA PHE A 386 12.18 13.06 34.16
C PHE A 386 12.42 14.56 34.16
N ARG A 387 12.67 15.11 33.01
CA ARG A 387 12.94 16.53 32.80
C ARG A 387 11.66 17.33 32.66
N GLU A 388 11.65 18.57 33.16
CA GLU A 388 10.64 19.57 32.89
C GLU A 388 11.03 20.45 31.71
N PHE A 389 10.06 21.20 31.18
CA PHE A 389 10.33 22.30 30.26
C PHE A 389 11.15 23.39 30.95
N PRO A 390 11.90 24.25 30.19
CA PRO A 390 12.72 25.33 30.78
C PRO A 390 11.94 26.34 31.64
N ASP A 391 10.61 26.41 31.51
CA ASP A 391 9.75 27.22 32.35
C ASP A 391 9.25 26.51 33.64
N GLY A 392 9.74 25.27 33.86
CA GLY A 392 9.40 24.45 35.02
C GLY A 392 8.07 23.69 34.89
N SER A 393 7.37 23.80 33.76
CA SER A 393 6.14 22.99 33.53
C SER A 393 6.46 21.53 33.21
N GLU A 394 5.57 20.64 33.64
CA GLU A 394 5.69 19.20 33.36
C GLU A 394 5.84 18.93 31.86
N MET A 395 6.79 18.06 31.50
CA MET A 395 7.02 17.61 30.12
C MET A 395 6.53 16.19 29.91
N LYS A 396 5.55 16.03 29.03
CA LYS A 396 5.08 14.75 28.54
C LYS A 396 5.02 14.79 27.02
N ILE A 397 5.80 13.94 26.38
CA ILE A 397 5.96 13.92 24.92
C ILE A 397 5.07 12.84 24.33
N LEU A 398 4.10 13.26 23.54
CA LEU A 398 3.18 12.36 22.84
C LEU A 398 3.82 11.87 21.54
N VAL A 399 4.07 10.56 21.47
CA VAL A 399 4.55 9.85 20.28
C VAL A 399 3.37 9.19 19.59
N VAL A 400 3.13 9.53 18.32
CA VAL A 400 2.00 9.03 17.53
C VAL A 400 2.52 8.25 16.33
N PRO A 401 2.52 6.89 16.39
CA PRO A 401 2.82 6.08 15.23
C PRO A 401 1.71 6.17 14.18
N GLN A 402 2.09 6.09 12.91
CA GLN A 402 1.14 6.04 11.81
C GLN A 402 0.22 4.84 11.97
N TYR A 403 -1.08 5.07 11.86
CA TYR A 403 -2.05 3.98 11.89
C TYR A 403 -1.79 2.99 10.74
N SER A 404 -1.85 1.72 11.08
CA SER A 404 -1.87 0.59 10.15
C SER A 404 -2.88 -0.42 10.66
N LYS A 405 -3.48 -1.22 9.79
CA LYS A 405 -4.36 -2.31 10.20
C LYS A 405 -3.63 -3.33 11.10
N ASP A 406 -2.36 -3.60 10.79
CA ASP A 406 -1.44 -4.30 11.68
C ASP A 406 -0.50 -3.28 12.34
N MET A 407 -0.70 -3.07 13.64
CA MET A 407 0.06 -2.12 14.44
C MET A 407 1.35 -2.71 15.05
N ASN A 408 1.65 -4.00 14.85
CA ASN A 408 2.76 -4.65 15.54
C ASN A 408 4.10 -3.97 15.27
N LEU A 409 4.44 -3.77 14.00
CA LEU A 409 5.68 -3.06 13.64
C LEU A 409 5.66 -1.61 14.14
N ARG A 410 4.54 -0.91 13.98
CA ARG A 410 4.42 0.50 14.38
C ARG A 410 4.57 0.69 15.89
N ASN A 411 4.00 -0.20 16.67
CA ASN A 411 4.14 -0.20 18.13
C ASN A 411 5.59 -0.48 18.54
N ARG A 412 6.28 -1.47 17.94
CA ARG A 412 7.70 -1.74 18.23
C ARG A 412 8.59 -0.52 17.96
N ILE A 413 8.39 0.17 16.84
CA ILE A 413 9.14 1.40 16.52
C ILE A 413 8.89 2.46 17.60
N ALA A 414 7.62 2.66 17.98
CA ALA A 414 7.26 3.65 18.99
C ALA A 414 7.85 3.32 20.37
N GLU A 415 7.87 2.04 20.76
CA GLU A 415 8.48 1.57 22.00
C GLU A 415 9.99 1.89 22.03
N VAL A 416 10.73 1.58 20.96
CA VAL A 416 12.16 1.94 20.87
C VAL A 416 12.37 3.43 21.02
N ILE A 417 11.53 4.27 20.41
CA ILE A 417 11.63 5.73 20.52
C ILE A 417 11.35 6.19 21.96
N VAL A 418 10.32 5.67 22.60
CA VAL A 418 9.97 5.98 23.98
C VAL A 418 11.10 5.59 24.94
N ASP A 419 11.68 4.41 24.78
CA ASP A 419 12.80 3.93 25.61
C ASP A 419 14.06 4.80 25.40
N ASN A 420 14.35 5.19 24.17
CA ASN A 420 15.47 6.08 23.89
C ASN A 420 15.28 7.47 24.52
N LEU A 421 14.06 8.01 24.48
CA LEU A 421 13.73 9.28 25.14
C LEU A 421 13.83 9.17 26.66
N ALA A 422 13.37 8.07 27.26
CA ALA A 422 13.51 7.81 28.68
C ALA A 422 14.98 7.77 29.12
N SER A 423 15.89 7.23 28.29
CA SER A 423 17.32 7.14 28.58
C SER A 423 18.02 8.51 28.77
N VAL A 424 17.42 9.57 28.23
CA VAL A 424 17.86 10.97 28.37
C VAL A 424 16.98 11.79 29.32
N GLY A 425 16.08 11.12 30.08
CA GLY A 425 15.20 11.75 31.06
C GLY A 425 13.99 12.45 30.45
N VAL A 426 13.58 12.11 29.22
CA VAL A 426 12.38 12.65 28.57
C VAL A 426 11.22 11.69 28.79
N ASN A 427 10.15 12.16 29.46
CA ASN A 427 8.93 11.39 29.66
C ASN A 427 8.11 11.37 28.38
N ALA A 428 8.11 10.21 27.68
CA ALA A 428 7.38 10.02 26.43
C ALA A 428 6.38 8.88 26.54
N TYR A 429 5.30 8.95 25.78
CA TYR A 429 4.24 7.93 25.80
C TYR A 429 3.51 7.86 24.46
N VAL A 430 2.83 6.72 24.24
CA VAL A 430 1.91 6.51 23.13
C VAL A 430 0.49 6.48 23.68
N ASP A 431 -0.40 7.28 23.10
CA ASP A 431 -1.82 7.23 23.44
C ASP A 431 -2.56 6.30 22.47
N GLN A 432 -2.93 5.13 22.96
CA GLN A 432 -3.64 4.11 22.16
C GLN A 432 -5.00 4.59 21.65
N SER A 433 -5.62 5.60 22.29
CA SER A 433 -6.91 6.15 21.87
C SER A 433 -6.82 6.94 20.54
N ILE A 434 -5.62 7.40 20.18
CA ILE A 434 -5.37 8.17 18.95
C ILE A 434 -5.16 7.25 17.74
N ILE A 435 -4.81 6.01 17.96
CA ILE A 435 -4.44 5.04 16.92
C ILE A 435 -5.44 3.88 16.77
N VAL A 436 -6.68 4.07 17.21
CA VAL A 436 -7.74 3.03 17.15
C VAL A 436 -8.23 2.75 15.73
N ASN A 437 -8.21 3.76 14.86
CA ASN A 437 -8.55 3.65 13.44
C ASN A 437 -7.93 4.81 12.64
N SER A 438 -8.01 4.74 11.30
CA SER A 438 -7.42 5.74 10.41
C SER A 438 -8.05 7.14 10.58
N GLU A 439 -9.36 7.23 10.78
CA GLU A 439 -10.06 8.52 10.89
C GLU A 439 -9.62 9.30 12.13
N VAL A 440 -9.53 8.63 13.27
CA VAL A 440 -9.06 9.25 14.52
C VAL A 440 -7.61 9.67 14.39
N TRP A 441 -6.76 8.79 13.83
CA TRP A 441 -5.35 9.09 13.59
C TRP A 441 -5.19 10.31 12.67
N GLU A 442 -5.86 10.33 11.51
CA GLU A 442 -5.78 11.43 10.54
C GLU A 442 -6.25 12.76 11.14
N SER A 443 -7.34 12.77 11.93
CA SER A 443 -7.82 13.95 12.61
C SER A 443 -6.76 14.52 13.56
N ASN A 444 -6.15 13.68 14.39
CA ASN A 444 -5.11 14.09 15.32
C ASN A 444 -3.87 14.63 14.60
N ILE A 445 -3.45 14.02 13.49
CA ILE A 445 -2.32 14.51 12.69
C ILE A 445 -2.64 15.87 12.06
N LYS A 446 -3.84 16.03 11.47
CA LYS A 446 -4.28 17.32 10.88
C LYS A 446 -4.36 18.44 11.90
N GLU A 447 -4.79 18.14 13.11
CA GLU A 447 -4.89 19.10 14.22
C GLU A 447 -3.54 19.40 14.87
N GLY A 448 -2.47 18.67 14.52
CA GLY A 448 -1.16 18.81 15.14
C GLY A 448 -1.10 18.27 16.58
N ASN A 449 -1.97 17.33 16.93
CA ASN A 449 -2.05 16.73 18.26
C ASN A 449 -0.99 15.63 18.44
N TYR A 450 0.28 15.98 18.27
CA TYR A 450 1.43 15.11 18.51
C TYR A 450 2.68 15.98 18.80
N ASP A 451 3.61 15.46 19.57
CA ASP A 451 4.94 16.03 19.72
C ASP A 451 5.93 15.40 18.74
N ILE A 452 5.83 14.07 18.56
CA ILE A 452 6.58 13.29 17.57
C ILE A 452 5.59 12.38 16.85
N ALA A 453 5.46 12.51 15.54
CA ALA A 453 4.75 11.57 14.69
C ALA A 453 5.75 10.66 13.97
N ILE A 454 5.43 9.36 13.93
CA ILE A 454 6.19 8.37 13.17
C ILE A 454 5.38 8.03 11.93
N GLY A 455 5.94 8.29 10.77
CA GLY A 455 5.27 8.07 9.49
C GLY A 455 6.17 7.37 8.48
N TYR A 456 5.57 7.07 7.35
CA TYR A 456 6.24 6.57 6.17
C TYR A 456 6.00 7.55 5.02
N THR A 457 7.04 7.86 4.28
CA THR A 457 6.97 8.71 3.08
C THR A 457 7.61 7.98 1.92
N THR A 458 6.93 7.92 0.79
CA THR A 458 7.54 7.50 -0.48
C THR A 458 8.28 8.68 -1.08
N ALA A 459 9.47 8.43 -1.61
CA ALA A 459 10.14 9.34 -2.51
C ALA A 459 9.57 9.10 -3.90
N GLY A 460 8.54 9.83 -4.27
CA GLY A 460 7.92 9.74 -5.59
C GLY A 460 7.73 11.11 -6.18
#